data_a11164e197402e423cd5e4f6b28bfa20
#
_entry.id   a11164e197402e423cd5e4f6b28bfa20
#
_cell.length_a   1.000
_cell.length_b   1.000
_cell.length_c   1.000
_cell.angle_alpha   90.00
_cell.angle_beta   90.00
_cell.angle_gamma   90.00
#
_symmetry.space_group_name_H-M   'P 1'
#
loop_
_entity.id
_entity.type
_entity.pdbx_description
1 polymer ?
#
loop_
_entity_poly.entity_id
_entity_poly.type
_entity_poly.pdbx_seq_one_letter_code
_entity_poly.pdbx_strand_id
1 'polypeptide(L)'
;MPADETANLYQAFVDQDPASAIQVVERVRASGVVQDALFDTLYAPAMALLGGAWAAGEIDEIAFTQAAVVAEQVGSFVMPSVARKDTGVTVIAGTMHRDHHAIGRTIVTATLKEAGYRVNDLGADVRPSDFLERIEETGARIVIVFAEMMATARAVVRVREMLLSAGHDDVVILVSGGPFAADAGLAREVGANGVIPGAESAVKLVGRVVRDLAARSEGGA
;
A
#
# COMPACT_ATOMS: atom_id res chain seq x y z
N MET A 1 17.17 22.27 6.27
CA MET A 1 16.52 21.58 7.39
C MET A 1 15.86 20.24 7.03
N PRO A 2 14.91 20.09 6.12
CA PRO A 2 14.38 18.76 5.83
C PRO A 2 15.37 17.79 5.17
N ALA A 3 16.24 18.27 4.31
CA ALA A 3 17.14 17.41 3.53
C ALA A 3 18.16 16.64 4.39
N ASP A 4 18.72 17.26 5.43
CA ASP A 4 19.67 16.59 6.32
C ASP A 4 18.99 15.49 7.15
N GLU A 5 17.77 15.75 7.68
CA GLU A 5 17.06 14.75 8.50
C GLU A 5 16.48 13.63 7.63
N THR A 6 16.14 13.90 6.38
CA THR A 6 15.78 12.85 5.43
C THR A 6 16.94 11.89 5.17
N ALA A 7 18.14 12.43 4.95
CA ALA A 7 19.34 11.62 4.78
C ALA A 7 19.69 10.85 6.05
N ASN A 8 19.52 11.45 7.23
CA ASN A 8 19.71 10.77 8.52
C ASN A 8 18.72 9.62 8.71
N LEU A 9 17.47 9.80 8.33
CA LEU A 9 16.46 8.76 8.41
C LEU A 9 16.77 7.61 7.43
N TYR A 10 17.11 7.94 6.19
CA TYR A 10 17.57 6.94 5.20
C TYR A 10 18.77 6.15 5.74
N GLN A 11 19.77 6.84 6.30
CA GLN A 11 20.95 6.18 6.86
C GLN A 11 20.59 5.24 8.01
N ALA A 12 19.70 5.67 8.92
CA ALA A 12 19.23 4.81 10.00
C ALA A 12 18.49 3.55 9.50
N PHE A 13 17.79 3.63 8.36
CA PHE A 13 17.20 2.45 7.72
C PHE A 13 18.28 1.50 7.21
N VAL A 14 19.29 2.02 6.50
CA VAL A 14 20.40 1.23 5.94
C VAL A 14 21.26 0.61 7.05
N ASP A 15 21.49 1.34 8.13
CA ASP A 15 22.24 0.86 9.30
C ASP A 15 21.43 -0.11 10.19
N GLN A 16 20.17 -0.36 9.83
CA GLN A 16 19.25 -1.24 10.57
C GLN A 16 19.07 -0.80 12.03
N ASP A 17 19.04 0.52 12.27
CA ASP A 17 18.92 1.12 13.61
C ASP A 17 17.55 1.79 13.81
N PRO A 18 16.54 1.06 14.31
CA PRO A 18 15.22 1.64 14.56
C PRO A 18 15.23 2.70 15.65
N ALA A 19 16.16 2.64 16.60
CA ALA A 19 16.25 3.62 17.68
C ALA A 19 16.72 4.97 17.13
N SER A 20 17.76 4.99 16.30
CA SER A 20 18.21 6.20 15.60
C SER A 20 17.13 6.74 14.65
N ALA A 21 16.43 5.88 13.94
CA ALA A 21 15.34 6.28 13.06
C ALA A 21 14.20 6.99 13.83
N ILE A 22 13.79 6.45 14.99
CA ILE A 22 12.79 7.10 15.85
C ILE A 22 13.29 8.44 16.38
N GLN A 23 14.57 8.54 16.78
CA GLN A 23 15.15 9.80 17.23
C GLN A 23 15.14 10.88 16.15
N VAL A 24 15.36 10.51 14.88
CA VAL A 24 15.21 11.44 13.75
C VAL A 24 13.78 11.98 13.67
N VAL A 25 12.78 11.11 13.73
CA VAL A 25 11.36 11.50 13.71
C VAL A 25 11.06 12.46 14.88
N GLU A 26 11.52 12.14 16.08
CA GLU A 26 11.28 12.98 17.26
C GLU A 26 11.96 14.35 17.15
N ARG A 27 13.19 14.44 16.60
CA ARG A 27 13.86 15.72 16.37
C ARG A 27 13.08 16.59 15.38
N VAL A 28 12.59 15.98 14.29
CA VAL A 28 11.80 16.72 13.28
C VAL A 28 10.47 17.18 13.88
N ARG A 29 9.82 16.35 14.69
CA ARG A 29 8.61 16.73 15.43
C ARG A 29 8.88 17.89 16.41
N ALA A 30 9.98 17.83 17.17
CA ALA A 30 10.38 18.88 18.10
C ALA A 30 10.73 20.20 17.40
N SER A 31 11.11 20.19 16.11
CA SER A 31 11.34 21.39 15.31
C SER A 31 10.05 22.10 14.84
N GLY A 32 8.88 21.56 15.21
CA GLY A 32 7.58 22.16 14.90
C GLY A 32 6.89 21.61 13.67
N VAL A 33 7.41 20.53 13.05
CA VAL A 33 6.72 19.84 11.96
C VAL A 33 5.50 19.11 12.56
N VAL A 34 4.33 19.42 12.03
CA VAL A 34 3.08 18.79 12.48
C VAL A 34 3.03 17.31 12.07
N GLN A 35 2.34 16.50 12.89
CA GLN A 35 2.23 15.04 12.67
C GLN A 35 1.84 14.69 11.23
N ASP A 36 0.86 15.39 10.67
CA ASP A 36 0.31 15.11 9.34
C ASP A 36 1.28 15.43 8.19
N ALA A 37 2.32 16.24 8.44
CA ALA A 37 3.35 16.56 7.47
C ALA A 37 4.59 15.64 7.55
N LEU A 38 4.77 14.89 8.64
CA LEU A 38 5.95 14.03 8.85
C LEU A 38 6.09 12.97 7.76
N PHE A 39 4.98 12.41 7.33
CA PHE A 39 4.98 11.40 6.26
C PHE A 39 5.54 11.99 4.96
N ASP A 40 4.97 13.10 4.48
CA ASP A 40 5.33 13.69 3.18
C ASP A 40 6.68 14.39 3.19
N THR A 41 7.06 15.01 4.33
CA THR A 41 8.27 15.85 4.40
C THR A 41 9.52 15.11 4.86
N LEU A 42 9.38 13.94 5.49
CA LEU A 42 10.49 13.19 6.05
C LEU A 42 10.50 11.73 5.58
N TYR A 43 9.42 10.99 5.83
CA TYR A 43 9.39 9.53 5.65
C TYR A 43 9.37 9.13 4.16
N ALA A 44 8.43 9.67 3.38
CA ALA A 44 8.32 9.34 1.96
C ALA A 44 9.58 9.73 1.16
N PRO A 45 10.24 10.89 1.38
CA PRO A 45 11.52 11.19 0.79
C PRO A 45 12.65 10.22 1.19
N ALA A 46 12.71 9.78 2.47
CA ALA A 46 13.71 8.79 2.90
C ALA A 46 13.49 7.42 2.24
N MET A 47 12.22 7.01 2.08
CA MET A 47 11.87 5.81 1.34
C MET A 47 12.20 5.90 -0.15
N ALA A 48 12.07 7.08 -0.75
CA ALA A 48 12.48 7.31 -2.13
C ALA A 48 14.00 7.19 -2.31
N LEU A 49 14.80 7.66 -1.33
CA LEU A 49 16.25 7.45 -1.32
C LEU A 49 16.58 5.95 -1.22
N LEU A 50 15.91 5.21 -0.34
CA LEU A 50 16.13 3.77 -0.16
C LEU A 50 15.83 2.99 -1.46
N GLY A 51 14.70 3.29 -2.10
CA GLY A 51 14.33 2.69 -3.38
C GLY A 51 15.28 3.07 -4.52
N GLY A 52 15.76 4.32 -4.53
CA GLY A 52 16.74 4.82 -5.50
C GLY A 52 18.09 4.12 -5.38
N ALA A 53 18.60 3.97 -4.15
CA ALA A 53 19.87 3.27 -3.88
C ALA A 53 19.81 1.79 -4.30
N TRP A 54 18.70 1.12 -4.05
CA TRP A 54 18.49 -0.25 -4.51
C TRP A 54 18.41 -0.32 -6.04
N ALA A 55 17.66 0.56 -6.69
CA ALA A 55 17.54 0.59 -8.15
C ALA A 55 18.88 0.91 -8.84
N ALA A 56 19.75 1.70 -8.19
CA ALA A 56 21.10 2.01 -8.67
C ALA A 56 22.11 0.89 -8.39
N GLY A 57 21.75 -0.15 -7.62
CA GLY A 57 22.65 -1.22 -7.20
C GLY A 57 23.67 -0.80 -6.12
N GLU A 58 23.42 0.31 -5.43
CA GLU A 58 24.25 0.81 -4.32
C GLU A 58 24.09 -0.03 -3.06
N ILE A 59 22.89 -0.62 -2.88
CA ILE A 59 22.58 -1.61 -1.85
C ILE A 59 22.03 -2.86 -2.51
N ASP A 60 22.32 -4.03 -1.94
CA ASP A 60 21.81 -5.31 -2.43
C ASP A 60 20.39 -5.59 -1.89
N GLU A 61 19.76 -6.65 -2.40
CA GLU A 61 18.39 -7.05 -2.02
C GLU A 61 18.26 -7.37 -0.52
N ILE A 62 19.31 -7.94 0.08
CA ILE A 62 19.30 -8.27 1.51
C ILE A 62 19.32 -7.00 2.34
N ALA A 63 20.24 -6.08 2.04
CA ALA A 63 20.33 -4.78 2.73
C ALA A 63 19.05 -3.96 2.57
N PHE A 64 18.48 -3.93 1.34
CA PHE A 64 17.19 -3.29 1.09
C PHE A 64 16.06 -3.87 1.95
N THR A 65 15.95 -5.22 2.00
CA THR A 65 14.91 -5.90 2.78
C THR A 65 15.05 -5.61 4.27
N GLN A 66 16.26 -5.61 4.80
CA GLN A 66 16.53 -5.30 6.21
C GLN A 66 16.22 -3.84 6.56
N ALA A 67 16.62 -2.90 5.70
CA ALA A 67 16.29 -1.49 5.84
C ALA A 67 14.77 -1.26 5.79
N ALA A 68 14.06 -1.99 4.94
CA ALA A 68 12.62 -1.94 4.81
C ALA A 68 11.88 -2.38 6.09
N VAL A 69 12.40 -3.36 6.81
CA VAL A 69 11.84 -3.80 8.10
C VAL A 69 11.92 -2.66 9.12
N VAL A 70 13.04 -1.94 9.18
CA VAL A 70 13.19 -0.78 10.07
C VAL A 70 12.24 0.34 9.65
N ALA A 71 12.15 0.62 8.36
CA ALA A 71 11.24 1.64 7.84
C ALA A 71 9.77 1.31 8.18
N GLU A 72 9.34 0.05 8.10
CA GLU A 72 8.00 -0.37 8.49
C GLU A 72 7.72 -0.12 9.98
N GLN A 73 8.67 -0.43 10.86
CA GLN A 73 8.54 -0.16 12.30
C GLN A 73 8.37 1.33 12.58
N VAL A 74 9.12 2.18 11.88
CA VAL A 74 9.06 3.64 12.03
C VAL A 74 7.81 4.24 11.38
N GLY A 75 7.27 3.58 10.37
CA GLY A 75 6.08 4.04 9.63
C GLY A 75 4.93 4.42 10.54
N SER A 76 4.67 3.64 11.60
CA SER A 76 3.59 3.91 12.56
C SER A 76 3.74 5.23 13.33
N PHE A 77 4.97 5.74 13.49
CA PHE A 77 5.26 6.99 14.21
C PHE A 77 5.06 8.24 13.36
N VAL A 78 5.06 8.10 12.03
CA VAL A 78 4.96 9.22 11.08
C VAL A 78 3.59 9.29 10.40
N MET A 79 2.73 8.30 10.61
CA MET A 79 1.38 8.31 10.04
C MET A 79 0.58 9.51 10.55
N PRO A 80 -0.18 10.18 9.67
CA PRO A 80 -1.06 11.26 10.05
C PRO A 80 -2.06 10.84 11.15
N SER A 81 -2.29 11.74 12.11
CA SER A 81 -3.18 11.47 13.25
C SER A 81 -4.66 11.78 12.96
N VAL A 82 -4.92 12.51 11.91
CA VAL A 82 -6.28 12.99 11.58
C VAL A 82 -6.86 12.19 10.43
N ALA A 83 -7.80 11.30 10.75
CA ALA A 83 -8.66 10.71 9.73
C ALA A 83 -9.49 11.84 9.08
N ARG A 84 -9.34 12.01 7.77
CA ARG A 84 -10.28 12.84 7.00
C ARG A 84 -11.68 12.27 7.15
N LYS A 85 -12.69 13.09 6.79
CA LYS A 85 -14.10 12.70 6.89
C LYS A 85 -14.33 11.29 6.39
N ASP A 86 -14.83 10.40 7.26
CA ASP A 86 -15.13 9.01 6.93
C ASP A 86 -15.98 8.91 5.67
N THR A 87 -15.47 8.27 4.64
CA THR A 87 -16.17 8.08 3.37
C THR A 87 -17.26 7.02 3.47
N GLY A 88 -17.29 6.23 4.55
CA GLY A 88 -18.17 5.08 4.70
C GLY A 88 -17.76 3.87 3.83
N VAL A 89 -16.73 4.01 3.00
CA VAL A 89 -16.31 2.97 2.06
C VAL A 89 -15.21 2.09 2.67
N THR A 90 -15.47 0.78 2.67
CA THR A 90 -14.49 -0.23 3.10
C THR A 90 -13.68 -0.72 1.89
N VAL A 91 -12.36 -0.75 2.06
CA VAL A 91 -11.39 -1.27 1.10
C VAL A 91 -10.60 -2.39 1.79
N ILE A 92 -10.50 -3.56 1.16
CA ILE A 92 -9.65 -4.65 1.62
C ILE A 92 -8.31 -4.54 0.92
N ALA A 93 -7.21 -4.74 1.64
CA ALA A 93 -5.87 -4.71 1.08
C ALA A 93 -5.05 -5.87 1.64
N GLY A 94 -4.20 -6.47 0.81
CA GLY A 94 -3.31 -7.55 1.23
C GLY A 94 -2.26 -7.86 0.18
N THR A 95 -1.10 -8.37 0.62
CA THR A 95 -0.07 -8.89 -0.29
C THR A 95 -0.29 -10.38 -0.50
N MET A 96 -0.23 -10.83 -1.75
CA MET A 96 -0.50 -12.20 -2.16
C MET A 96 0.29 -13.26 -1.37
N HIS A 97 -0.30 -14.44 -1.25
CA HIS A 97 0.34 -15.61 -0.65
C HIS A 97 1.72 -15.87 -1.28
N ARG A 98 2.70 -16.16 -0.41
CA ARG A 98 4.14 -16.31 -0.73
C ARG A 98 4.83 -15.02 -1.15
N ASP A 99 4.24 -13.89 -0.85
CA ASP A 99 4.85 -12.58 -1.05
C ASP A 99 4.85 -11.82 0.30
N HIS A 100 6.03 -11.50 0.77
CA HIS A 100 6.23 -10.86 2.07
C HIS A 100 6.60 -9.38 1.96
N HIS A 101 6.57 -8.82 0.74
CA HIS A 101 6.82 -7.40 0.54
C HIS A 101 5.68 -6.56 1.15
N ALA A 102 6.03 -5.67 2.05
CA ALA A 102 5.05 -4.92 2.83
C ALA A 102 5.02 -3.42 2.52
N ILE A 103 6.13 -2.85 2.04
CA ILE A 103 6.31 -1.39 1.95
C ILE A 103 5.25 -0.74 1.07
N GLY A 104 5.10 -1.19 -0.17
CA GLY A 104 4.12 -0.61 -1.10
C GLY A 104 2.69 -0.66 -0.55
N ARG A 105 2.33 -1.79 0.06
CA ARG A 105 1.03 -1.99 0.72
C ARG A 105 0.86 -1.03 1.89
N THR A 106 1.85 -0.93 2.79
CA THR A 106 1.79 -0.06 3.97
C THR A 106 1.58 1.40 3.57
N ILE A 107 2.32 1.88 2.57
CA ILE A 107 2.20 3.26 2.07
C ILE A 107 0.80 3.50 1.47
N VAL A 108 0.34 2.63 0.58
CA VAL A 108 -0.98 2.78 -0.08
C VAL A 108 -2.12 2.71 0.93
N THR A 109 -2.07 1.76 1.88
CA THR A 109 -3.13 1.61 2.89
C THR A 109 -3.19 2.80 3.84
N ALA A 110 -2.03 3.35 4.22
CA ALA A 110 -1.95 4.56 5.04
C ALA A 110 -2.55 5.77 4.31
N THR A 111 -2.16 5.98 3.05
CA THR A 111 -2.69 7.08 2.22
C THR A 111 -4.21 7.00 2.04
N LEU A 112 -4.75 5.79 1.88
CA LEU A 112 -6.20 5.59 1.80
C LEU A 112 -6.90 5.85 3.14
N LYS A 113 -6.32 5.42 4.26
CA LYS A 113 -6.85 5.73 5.61
C LYS A 113 -6.87 7.23 5.85
N GLU A 114 -5.80 7.93 5.47
CA GLU A 114 -5.73 9.39 5.54
C GLU A 114 -6.81 10.06 4.69
N ALA A 115 -7.11 9.52 3.51
CA ALA A 115 -8.18 10.00 2.66
C ALA A 115 -9.60 9.66 3.18
N GLY A 116 -9.73 8.99 4.32
CA GLY A 116 -11.00 8.68 4.99
C GLY A 116 -11.62 7.33 4.59
N TYR A 117 -10.90 6.46 3.91
CA TYR A 117 -11.36 5.10 3.63
C TYR A 117 -11.16 4.18 4.84
N ARG A 118 -12.10 3.27 5.07
CA ARG A 118 -11.97 2.20 6.07
C ARG A 118 -11.15 1.07 5.46
N VAL A 119 -9.83 1.07 5.69
CA VAL A 119 -8.94 0.05 5.11
C VAL A 119 -8.78 -1.13 6.07
N ASN A 120 -9.21 -2.30 5.60
CA ASN A 120 -9.01 -3.58 6.24
C ASN A 120 -7.75 -4.23 5.65
N ASP A 121 -6.61 -4.01 6.31
CA ASP A 121 -5.30 -4.49 5.88
C ASP A 121 -5.06 -5.91 6.42
N LEU A 122 -5.01 -6.89 5.52
CA LEU A 122 -4.81 -8.31 5.83
C LEU A 122 -3.32 -8.66 6.04
N GLY A 123 -2.41 -7.73 5.79
CA GLY A 123 -0.98 -7.99 5.89
C GLY A 123 -0.38 -8.64 4.64
N ALA A 124 0.74 -9.32 4.84
CA ALA A 124 1.45 -10.07 3.80
C ALA A 124 1.08 -11.56 3.85
N ASP A 125 1.44 -12.30 2.81
CA ASP A 125 1.22 -13.75 2.69
C ASP A 125 -0.28 -14.15 2.74
N VAL A 126 -1.15 -13.33 2.12
CA VAL A 126 -2.61 -13.49 2.17
C VAL A 126 -3.08 -14.47 1.09
N ARG A 127 -3.84 -15.48 1.49
CA ARG A 127 -4.43 -16.46 0.56
C ARG A 127 -5.65 -15.87 -0.15
N PRO A 128 -5.98 -16.35 -1.36
CA PRO A 128 -7.23 -15.97 -2.03
C PRO A 128 -8.50 -16.14 -1.17
N SER A 129 -8.54 -17.20 -0.35
CA SER A 129 -9.65 -17.45 0.58
C SER A 129 -9.82 -16.35 1.63
N ASP A 130 -8.71 -15.79 2.10
CA ASP A 130 -8.73 -14.79 3.18
C ASP A 130 -9.29 -13.44 2.66
N PHE A 131 -9.06 -13.14 1.37
CA PHE A 131 -9.73 -12.02 0.71
C PHE A 131 -11.23 -12.22 0.60
N LEU A 132 -11.67 -13.42 0.18
CA LEU A 132 -13.09 -13.75 0.07
C LEU A 132 -13.78 -13.67 1.44
N GLU A 133 -13.23 -14.33 2.46
CA GLU A 133 -13.76 -14.30 3.83
C GLU A 133 -13.97 -12.87 4.32
N ARG A 134 -12.98 -12.02 4.10
CA ARG A 134 -13.06 -10.62 4.52
C ARG A 134 -14.06 -9.78 3.72
N ILE A 135 -14.26 -10.11 2.45
CA ILE A 135 -15.33 -9.50 1.63
C ILE A 135 -16.69 -9.88 2.17
N GLU A 136 -16.91 -11.17 2.47
CA GLU A 136 -18.17 -11.65 3.00
C GLU A 136 -18.50 -11.07 4.39
N GLU A 137 -17.48 -10.93 5.25
CA GLU A 137 -17.63 -10.32 6.58
C GLU A 137 -17.97 -8.84 6.54
N THR A 138 -17.39 -8.09 5.59
CA THR A 138 -17.45 -6.63 5.58
C THR A 138 -18.39 -6.03 4.56
N GLY A 139 -18.81 -6.81 3.56
CA GLY A 139 -19.55 -6.32 2.40
C GLY A 139 -18.72 -5.39 1.50
N ALA A 140 -17.39 -5.44 1.60
CA ALA A 140 -16.52 -4.58 0.81
C ALA A 140 -16.59 -4.94 -0.68
N ARG A 141 -16.65 -3.93 -1.53
CA ARG A 141 -16.70 -4.08 -2.99
C ARG A 141 -15.39 -3.66 -3.68
N ILE A 142 -14.36 -3.33 -2.92
CA ILE A 142 -13.05 -2.92 -3.44
C ILE A 142 -11.96 -3.71 -2.71
N VAL A 143 -11.14 -4.40 -3.48
CA VAL A 143 -9.98 -5.16 -3.01
C VAL A 143 -8.73 -4.65 -3.71
N ILE A 144 -7.66 -4.44 -2.97
CA ILE A 144 -6.34 -4.10 -3.48
C ILE A 144 -5.40 -5.27 -3.19
N VAL A 145 -4.89 -5.88 -4.24
CA VAL A 145 -3.97 -7.02 -4.14
C VAL A 145 -2.57 -6.57 -4.54
N PHE A 146 -1.63 -6.70 -3.61
CA PHE A 146 -0.22 -6.39 -3.84
C PHE A 146 0.54 -7.65 -4.22
N ALA A 147 1.43 -7.55 -5.22
CA ALA A 147 2.34 -8.62 -5.59
C ALA A 147 3.61 -8.04 -6.22
N GLU A 148 4.76 -8.31 -5.61
CA GLU A 148 6.05 -7.77 -6.03
C GLU A 148 6.88 -8.78 -6.85
N MET A 149 6.44 -10.04 -6.93
CA MET A 149 7.08 -11.07 -7.74
C MET A 149 6.16 -11.49 -8.89
N MET A 150 6.72 -11.82 -10.05
CA MET A 150 5.94 -12.25 -11.22
C MET A 150 5.05 -13.47 -10.93
N ALA A 151 5.54 -14.42 -10.11
CA ALA A 151 4.80 -15.62 -9.74
C ALA A 151 3.55 -15.28 -8.89
N THR A 152 3.68 -14.37 -7.93
CA THR A 152 2.58 -13.93 -7.06
C THR A 152 1.62 -12.99 -7.80
N ALA A 153 2.12 -12.15 -8.71
CA ALA A 153 1.29 -11.33 -9.58
C ALA A 153 0.38 -12.16 -10.48
N ARG A 154 0.90 -13.21 -11.12
CA ARG A 154 0.08 -14.15 -11.91
C ARG A 154 -0.93 -14.92 -11.06
N ALA A 155 -0.60 -15.21 -9.81
CA ALA A 155 -1.50 -15.92 -8.90
C ALA A 155 -2.73 -15.09 -8.47
N VAL A 156 -2.76 -13.78 -8.74
CA VAL A 156 -3.92 -12.91 -8.48
C VAL A 156 -5.18 -13.40 -9.21
N VAL A 157 -5.04 -14.07 -10.35
CA VAL A 157 -6.17 -14.67 -11.06
C VAL A 157 -7.02 -15.57 -10.14
N ARG A 158 -6.41 -16.24 -9.17
CA ARG A 158 -7.12 -17.10 -8.22
C ARG A 158 -8.06 -16.32 -7.29
N VAL A 159 -7.73 -15.07 -6.98
CA VAL A 159 -8.63 -14.18 -6.21
C VAL A 159 -9.88 -13.90 -7.05
N ARG A 160 -9.70 -13.56 -8.34
CA ARG A 160 -10.82 -13.32 -9.26
C ARG A 160 -11.71 -14.57 -9.42
N GLU A 161 -11.10 -15.73 -9.68
CA GLU A 161 -11.82 -16.99 -9.85
C GLU A 161 -12.63 -17.35 -8.61
N MET A 162 -12.06 -17.17 -7.43
CA MET A 162 -12.73 -17.47 -6.16
C MET A 162 -13.92 -16.52 -5.91
N LEU A 163 -13.75 -15.22 -6.15
CA LEU A 163 -14.82 -14.23 -6.05
C LEU A 163 -15.98 -14.54 -7.01
N LEU A 164 -15.68 -14.86 -8.26
CA LEU A 164 -16.71 -15.23 -9.24
C LEU A 164 -17.45 -16.50 -8.84
N SER A 165 -16.74 -17.52 -8.33
CA SER A 165 -17.34 -18.78 -7.88
C SER A 165 -18.26 -18.61 -6.67
N ALA A 166 -17.99 -17.57 -5.84
CA ALA A 166 -18.82 -17.21 -4.69
C ALA A 166 -19.94 -16.20 -5.02
N GLY A 167 -20.06 -15.78 -6.28
CA GLY A 167 -21.10 -14.84 -6.71
C GLY A 167 -20.77 -13.35 -6.48
N HIS A 168 -19.51 -13.03 -6.20
CA HIS A 168 -19.02 -11.67 -5.99
C HIS A 168 -18.41 -11.07 -7.28
N ASP A 169 -19.18 -11.09 -8.36
CA ASP A 169 -18.78 -10.55 -9.67
C ASP A 169 -18.71 -9.02 -9.71
N ASP A 170 -19.38 -8.36 -8.77
CA ASP A 170 -19.41 -6.92 -8.57
C ASP A 170 -18.20 -6.35 -7.82
N VAL A 171 -17.36 -7.23 -7.23
CA VAL A 171 -16.15 -6.80 -6.52
C VAL A 171 -15.06 -6.34 -7.50
N VAL A 172 -14.57 -5.14 -7.27
CA VAL A 172 -13.49 -4.52 -8.06
C VAL A 172 -12.15 -4.92 -7.46
N ILE A 173 -11.30 -5.56 -8.26
CA ILE A 173 -9.93 -5.90 -7.91
C ILE A 173 -8.99 -4.85 -8.51
N LEU A 174 -8.26 -4.15 -7.67
CA LEU A 174 -7.13 -3.31 -8.06
C LEU A 174 -5.84 -4.04 -7.70
N VAL A 175 -4.80 -3.87 -8.49
CA VAL A 175 -3.50 -4.49 -8.25
C VAL A 175 -2.40 -3.46 -8.15
N SER A 176 -1.34 -3.78 -7.41
CA SER A 176 -0.13 -2.97 -7.29
C SER A 176 1.10 -3.86 -7.15
N GLY A 177 2.25 -3.33 -7.54
CA GLY A 177 3.54 -3.99 -7.47
C GLY A 177 4.34 -3.92 -8.77
N GLY A 178 5.65 -4.19 -8.68
CA GLY A 178 6.59 -4.08 -9.78
C GLY A 178 6.18 -4.80 -11.07
N PRO A 179 5.69 -6.06 -11.03
CA PRO A 179 5.25 -6.78 -12.21
C PRO A 179 4.12 -6.07 -12.98
N PHE A 180 3.17 -5.46 -12.30
CA PHE A 180 2.06 -4.74 -12.93
C PHE A 180 2.47 -3.39 -13.49
N ALA A 181 3.51 -2.77 -12.91
CA ALA A 181 4.10 -1.55 -13.46
C ALA A 181 4.92 -1.84 -14.73
N ALA A 182 5.58 -3.01 -14.78
CA ALA A 182 6.41 -3.44 -15.92
C ALA A 182 5.59 -3.96 -17.11
N ASP A 183 4.44 -4.60 -16.85
CA ASP A 183 3.56 -5.16 -17.87
C ASP A 183 2.12 -4.69 -17.72
N ALA A 184 1.74 -3.72 -18.52
CA ALA A 184 0.38 -3.14 -18.53
C ALA A 184 -0.72 -4.15 -18.92
N GLY A 185 -0.38 -5.28 -19.56
CA GLY A 185 -1.32 -6.34 -19.93
C GLY A 185 -1.65 -7.29 -18.79
N LEU A 186 -0.69 -7.50 -17.88
CA LEU A 186 -0.77 -8.49 -16.82
C LEU A 186 -2.00 -8.31 -15.92
N ALA A 187 -2.34 -7.08 -15.56
CA ALA A 187 -3.53 -6.80 -14.74
C ALA A 187 -4.82 -7.34 -15.38
N ARG A 188 -4.95 -7.20 -16.70
CA ARG A 188 -6.10 -7.73 -17.46
C ARG A 188 -6.07 -9.25 -17.51
N GLU A 189 -4.90 -9.86 -17.71
CA GLU A 189 -4.73 -11.32 -17.72
C GLU A 189 -5.17 -11.97 -16.43
N VAL A 190 -4.90 -11.33 -15.28
CA VAL A 190 -5.30 -11.83 -13.97
C VAL A 190 -6.72 -11.42 -13.54
N GLY A 191 -7.49 -10.77 -14.42
CA GLY A 191 -8.85 -10.35 -14.14
C GLY A 191 -8.96 -9.15 -13.20
N ALA A 192 -7.91 -8.35 -13.04
CA ALA A 192 -7.97 -7.11 -12.28
C ALA A 192 -8.62 -5.99 -13.09
N ASN A 193 -9.28 -5.08 -12.38
CA ASN A 193 -10.00 -3.94 -12.94
C ASN A 193 -9.13 -2.69 -13.13
N GLY A 194 -7.95 -2.67 -12.52
CA GLY A 194 -7.02 -1.54 -12.65
C GLY A 194 -5.72 -1.75 -11.89
N VAL A 195 -4.74 -0.90 -12.20
CA VAL A 195 -3.41 -0.88 -11.57
C VAL A 195 -3.26 0.39 -10.75
N ILE A 196 -2.75 0.24 -9.54
CA ILE A 196 -2.32 1.35 -8.67
C ILE A 196 -0.79 1.47 -8.85
N PRO A 197 -0.31 2.48 -9.58
CA PRO A 197 1.13 2.64 -9.82
C PRO A 197 1.87 3.23 -8.61
N GLY A 198 1.16 3.81 -7.66
CA GLY A 198 1.73 4.40 -6.44
C GLY A 198 0.66 5.00 -5.53
N ALA A 199 1.06 5.39 -4.34
CA ALA A 199 0.15 5.83 -3.28
C ALA A 199 -0.71 7.05 -3.67
N GLU A 200 -0.12 8.05 -4.30
CA GLU A 200 -0.84 9.26 -4.73
C GLU A 200 -1.97 8.94 -5.72
N SER A 201 -1.76 7.98 -6.60
CA SER A 201 -2.78 7.55 -7.57
C SER A 201 -3.84 6.66 -6.95
N ALA A 202 -3.57 5.99 -5.82
CA ALA A 202 -4.49 5.11 -5.15
C ALA A 202 -5.79 5.82 -4.76
N VAL A 203 -5.71 6.98 -4.12
CA VAL A 203 -6.88 7.77 -3.71
C VAL A 203 -7.73 8.18 -4.91
N LYS A 204 -7.08 8.64 -6.00
CA LYS A 204 -7.76 9.04 -7.23
C LYS A 204 -8.49 7.87 -7.89
N LEU A 205 -7.82 6.71 -7.95
CA LEU A 205 -8.38 5.51 -8.59
C LEU A 205 -9.51 4.91 -7.76
N VAL A 206 -9.32 4.71 -6.44
CA VAL A 206 -10.36 4.22 -5.53
C VAL A 206 -11.57 5.16 -5.55
N GLY A 207 -11.37 6.49 -5.50
CA GLY A 207 -12.45 7.46 -5.60
C GLY A 207 -13.23 7.38 -6.92
N ARG A 208 -12.58 7.05 -8.04
CA ARG A 208 -13.25 6.79 -9.31
C ARG A 208 -14.10 5.52 -9.23
N VAL A 209 -13.52 4.42 -8.74
CA VAL A 209 -14.22 3.14 -8.56
C VAL A 209 -15.47 3.31 -7.69
N VAL A 210 -15.37 4.06 -6.60
CA VAL A 210 -16.51 4.34 -5.71
C VAL A 210 -17.65 5.03 -6.47
N ARG A 211 -17.34 6.05 -7.27
CA ARG A 211 -18.36 6.73 -8.09
C ARG A 211 -19.00 5.80 -9.13
N ASP A 212 -18.19 4.97 -9.79
CA ASP A 212 -18.68 4.03 -10.79
C ASP A 212 -19.59 2.95 -10.17
N LEU A 213 -19.25 2.49 -8.96
CA LEU A 213 -20.07 1.54 -8.22
C LEU A 213 -21.40 2.17 -7.76
N ALA A 214 -21.41 3.43 -7.32
CA ALA A 214 -22.62 4.16 -6.94
C ALA A 214 -23.55 4.33 -8.15
N ALA A 215 -23.03 4.75 -9.30
CA ALA A 215 -23.80 4.94 -10.52
C ALA A 215 -24.46 3.64 -11.02
N ARG A 216 -23.77 2.48 -10.86
CA ARG A 216 -24.36 1.18 -11.22
C ARG A 216 -25.51 0.77 -10.28
N SER A 217 -25.42 1.11 -9.00
CA SER A 217 -26.46 0.81 -8.02
C SER A 217 -27.73 1.66 -8.25
N GLU A 218 -27.62 2.87 -8.78
CA GLU A 218 -28.75 3.75 -9.11
C GLU A 218 -29.41 3.42 -10.45
N GLY A 219 -28.64 2.87 -11.40
CA GLY A 219 -29.16 2.52 -12.73
C GLY A 219 -29.80 1.15 -12.88
N GLY A 220 -29.77 0.33 -11.83
CA GLY A 220 -30.32 -1.02 -11.79
C GLY A 220 -31.64 -1.18 -10.98
N ALA A 221 -32.26 -0.06 -10.58
CA ALA A 221 -33.52 -0.04 -9.82
C ALA A 221 -34.75 0.19 -10.74
#